data_f5b3c2def49d3ab10144be1067c3c16e
#
_entry.id   f5b3c2def49d3ab10144be1067c3c16e
#
_cell.length_a   1.000
_cell.length_b   1.000
_cell.length_c   1.000
_cell.angle_alpha   90.00
_cell.angle_beta   90.00
_cell.angle_gamma   90.00
#
_symmetry.space_group_name_H-M   'P 1'
#
loop_
_entity.id
_entity.type
_entity.pdbx_description
1 polymer ?
#
loop_
_entity_poly.entity_id
_entity_poly.type
_entity_poly.pdbx_seq_one_letter_code
_entity_poly.pdbx_strand_id
1 'polypeptide(L)'
;MVRLLLGVILSVLTICFCACRGDIVKEPETFLKQEDALPWFSSCRIYDINGREAVLFSTDDGFATIDTETKKVDTLVKGISKTIREFCYNSDGTIFARLESLVVWDSRIGEEIHCPPTKYHGESIIWTGIVGYEPFFTYGNMLYTGVLLSFDSDADFADFRAKSDLIAAWDISNPDSVRCVKIFGKRPSDQPKDMFIDDCYQTAFNVEDSIIVAGTELSQNVVEMTMSGKTLREKKLSSKFYVKPQKKDFSQNHSATEKIQYWEDNMLFRGMFYDKYRKQYYRILQLSKQEDRSSFIKKKQDWVLIVADSKLNKKYEVKFDGNKYRWAILIGKQGVYVLKDKTMDLFVFD
;
A
#
# COMPACT_ATOMS: atom_id res chain seq x y z
N MET A 1 55.18 -14.20 -1.05
CA MET A 1 54.03 -15.11 -1.28
C MET A 1 52.84 -14.83 -0.37
N VAL A 2 53.03 -14.59 0.92
CA VAL A 2 51.89 -14.34 1.89
C VAL A 2 51.10 -13.05 1.60
N ARG A 3 51.73 -11.97 1.12
CA ARG A 3 51.03 -10.70 0.79
C ARG A 3 50.16 -10.79 -0.47
N LEU A 4 50.44 -11.67 -1.41
CA LEU A 4 49.59 -11.88 -2.59
C LEU A 4 48.33 -12.68 -2.24
N LEU A 5 48.45 -13.63 -1.31
CA LEU A 5 47.30 -14.44 -0.85
C LEU A 5 46.30 -13.61 -0.07
N LEU A 6 46.74 -12.63 0.76
CA LEU A 6 45.83 -11.75 1.51
C LEU A 6 45.06 -10.80 0.59
N GLY A 7 45.66 -10.31 -0.48
CA GLY A 7 45.03 -9.45 -1.48
C GLY A 7 43.90 -10.17 -2.25
N VAL A 8 44.12 -11.44 -2.60
CA VAL A 8 43.11 -12.25 -3.31
C VAL A 8 41.95 -12.65 -2.39
N ILE A 9 42.22 -12.95 -1.11
CA ILE A 9 41.16 -13.27 -0.13
C ILE A 9 40.32 -12.02 0.18
N LEU A 10 40.92 -10.83 0.29
CA LEU A 10 40.15 -9.59 0.50
C LEU A 10 39.29 -9.24 -0.71
N SER A 11 39.81 -9.41 -1.95
CA SER A 11 39.00 -9.15 -3.16
C SER A 11 37.87 -10.16 -3.36
N VAL A 12 38.06 -11.44 -3.01
CA VAL A 12 37.02 -12.47 -3.07
C VAL A 12 35.96 -12.23 -1.99
N LEU A 13 36.36 -11.80 -0.78
CA LEU A 13 35.40 -11.42 0.27
C LEU A 13 34.61 -10.16 -0.12
N THR A 14 35.19 -9.18 -0.77
CA THR A 14 34.48 -7.99 -1.26
C THR A 14 33.49 -8.36 -2.37
N ILE A 15 33.83 -9.28 -3.26
CA ILE A 15 32.93 -9.76 -4.33
C ILE A 15 31.79 -10.62 -3.76
N CYS A 16 32.04 -11.43 -2.72
CA CYS A 16 30.96 -12.21 -2.07
C CYS A 16 29.98 -11.36 -1.25
N PHE A 17 30.36 -10.17 -0.76
CA PHE A 17 29.46 -9.26 -0.07
C PHE A 17 28.60 -8.43 -1.05
N CYS A 18 29.00 -8.26 -2.30
CA CYS A 18 28.20 -7.57 -3.33
C CYS A 18 27.07 -8.43 -3.91
N ALA A 19 27.14 -9.75 -3.83
CA ALA A 19 26.19 -10.67 -4.48
C ALA A 19 24.82 -10.80 -3.78
N CYS A 20 24.56 -10.10 -2.66
CA CYS A 20 23.30 -10.14 -1.92
C CYS A 20 22.65 -8.77 -1.67
N ARG A 21 23.18 -7.70 -2.21
CA ARG A 21 22.51 -6.39 -2.24
C ARG A 21 21.91 -6.23 -3.62
N GLY A 22 20.58 -6.17 -3.71
CA GLY A 22 19.94 -5.52 -4.84
C GLY A 22 20.59 -4.15 -4.95
N ASP A 23 21.14 -3.82 -6.11
CA ASP A 23 21.98 -2.65 -6.27
C ASP A 23 21.15 -1.40 -6.06
N ILE A 24 21.30 -0.77 -4.89
CA ILE A 24 20.95 0.62 -4.74
C ILE A 24 21.97 1.37 -5.58
N VAL A 25 21.59 1.77 -6.77
CA VAL A 25 22.49 2.35 -7.79
C VAL A 25 23.05 3.70 -7.35
N LYS A 26 22.45 4.31 -6.34
CA LYS A 26 22.85 5.61 -5.81
C LYS A 26 22.64 5.69 -4.31
N GLU A 27 23.55 6.36 -3.60
CA GLU A 27 23.28 6.72 -2.20
C GLU A 27 22.00 7.56 -2.13
N PRO A 28 21.15 7.33 -1.12
CA PRO A 28 19.87 8.04 -1.02
C PRO A 28 20.08 9.54 -0.81
N GLU A 29 19.49 10.34 -1.67
CA GLU A 29 19.45 11.79 -1.55
C GLU A 29 18.24 12.23 -0.70
N THR A 30 18.45 13.14 0.25
CA THR A 30 17.33 13.70 1.03
C THR A 30 16.49 14.61 0.14
N PHE A 31 15.24 14.22 -0.09
CA PHE A 31 14.36 14.86 -1.05
C PHE A 31 13.56 16.04 -0.44
N LEU A 32 13.01 15.87 0.76
CA LEU A 32 12.22 16.89 1.45
C LEU A 32 12.57 16.92 2.93
N LYS A 33 12.63 18.13 3.51
CA LYS A 33 12.74 18.34 4.94
C LYS A 33 11.41 18.88 5.50
N GLN A 34 11.00 18.43 6.67
CA GLN A 34 9.71 18.77 7.28
C GLN A 34 9.61 20.27 7.71
N GLU A 35 10.70 21.01 7.70
CA GLU A 35 10.69 22.46 7.95
C GLU A 35 9.82 23.22 6.92
N ASP A 36 9.51 22.58 5.80
CA ASP A 36 8.68 23.10 4.71
C ASP A 36 7.18 22.79 4.87
N ALA A 37 6.68 22.59 6.09
CA ALA A 37 5.26 22.51 6.43
C ALA A 37 4.48 21.33 5.81
N LEU A 38 5.04 20.11 5.82
CA LEU A 38 4.28 18.93 5.43
C LEU A 38 3.43 18.42 6.59
N PRO A 39 2.11 18.43 6.47
CA PRO A 39 1.26 17.68 7.39
C PRO A 39 1.55 16.19 7.27
N TRP A 40 1.15 15.44 8.25
CA TRP A 40 1.37 14.00 8.39
C TRP A 40 1.25 13.22 7.07
N PHE A 41 2.32 12.55 6.64
CA PHE A 41 2.44 11.80 5.39
C PHE A 41 1.48 10.60 5.22
N SER A 42 0.44 10.47 6.04
CA SER A 42 -0.51 9.37 5.95
C SER A 42 -1.32 9.35 4.65
N SER A 43 -1.41 10.50 3.96
CA SER A 43 -2.21 10.66 2.76
C SER A 43 -1.47 11.51 1.73
N CYS A 44 -0.36 11.01 1.21
CA CYS A 44 0.35 11.66 0.10
C CYS A 44 0.63 10.67 -1.04
N ARG A 45 0.66 11.18 -2.26
CA ARG A 45 0.98 10.42 -3.47
C ARG A 45 1.71 11.32 -4.45
N ILE A 46 2.52 10.73 -5.34
CA ILE A 46 3.14 11.46 -6.44
C ILE A 46 2.30 11.30 -7.70
N TYR A 47 2.01 12.42 -8.32
CA TYR A 47 1.27 12.50 -9.57
C TYR A 47 1.96 13.43 -10.58
N ASP A 48 1.62 13.25 -11.84
CA ASP A 48 1.90 14.24 -12.88
C ASP A 48 0.73 15.25 -12.87
N ILE A 49 1.01 16.47 -12.44
CA ILE A 49 0.03 17.55 -12.33
C ILE A 49 0.46 18.66 -13.30
N ASN A 50 -0.32 18.88 -14.34
CA ASN A 50 -0.04 19.86 -15.40
C ASN A 50 1.36 19.68 -16.03
N GLY A 51 1.77 18.42 -16.28
CA GLY A 51 3.05 18.10 -16.88
C GLY A 51 4.26 18.14 -15.94
N ARG A 52 4.04 18.40 -14.64
CA ARG A 52 5.07 18.40 -13.60
C ARG A 52 4.80 17.31 -12.57
N GLU A 53 5.85 16.65 -12.14
CA GLU A 53 5.75 15.71 -11.05
C GLU A 53 5.62 16.46 -9.72
N ALA A 54 4.56 16.16 -8.98
CA ALA A 54 4.31 16.78 -7.69
C ALA A 54 3.81 15.76 -6.66
N VAL A 55 4.16 15.99 -5.42
CA VAL A 55 3.56 15.30 -4.27
C VAL A 55 2.23 15.99 -3.98
N LEU A 56 1.14 15.28 -4.17
CA LEU A 56 -0.20 15.71 -3.75
C LEU A 56 -0.44 15.17 -2.33
N PHE A 57 -0.92 16.01 -1.44
CA PHE A 57 -1.25 15.65 -0.06
C PHE A 57 -2.50 16.36 0.43
N SER A 58 -3.19 15.73 1.39
CA SER A 58 -4.33 16.34 2.05
C SER A 58 -3.88 17.34 3.10
N THR A 59 -4.62 18.44 3.23
CA THR A 59 -4.52 19.43 4.30
C THR A 59 -5.74 19.33 5.22
N ASP A 60 -5.82 20.17 6.23
CA ASP A 60 -6.97 20.17 7.16
C ASP A 60 -8.27 20.58 6.45
N ASP A 61 -8.19 21.32 5.34
CA ASP A 61 -9.33 21.88 4.61
C ASP A 61 -9.32 21.61 3.11
N GLY A 62 -8.47 20.70 2.62
CA GLY A 62 -8.40 20.43 1.18
C GLY A 62 -7.15 19.71 0.71
N PHE A 63 -6.56 20.21 -0.38
CA PHE A 63 -5.37 19.63 -1.01
C PHE A 63 -4.33 20.67 -1.36
N ALA A 64 -3.07 20.29 -1.19
CA ALA A 64 -1.93 21.04 -1.65
C ALA A 64 -0.93 20.13 -2.40
N THR A 65 -0.06 20.75 -3.17
CA THR A 65 0.98 20.07 -3.93
C THR A 65 2.35 20.61 -3.59
N ILE A 66 3.37 19.77 -3.70
CA ILE A 66 4.77 20.14 -3.68
C ILE A 66 5.40 19.68 -4.97
N ASP A 67 5.84 20.63 -5.79
CA ASP A 67 6.59 20.33 -7.00
C ASP A 67 7.91 19.61 -6.64
N THR A 68 8.17 18.49 -7.28
CA THR A 68 9.32 17.65 -6.91
C THR A 68 10.67 18.26 -7.28
N GLU A 69 10.71 19.19 -8.24
CA GLU A 69 11.93 19.86 -8.68
C GLU A 69 12.17 21.16 -7.89
N THR A 70 11.18 22.06 -7.91
CA THR A 70 11.31 23.41 -7.34
C THR A 70 11.05 23.47 -5.85
N LYS A 71 10.44 22.43 -5.27
CA LYS A 71 9.99 22.35 -3.86
C LYS A 71 8.92 23.39 -3.50
N LYS A 72 8.35 24.06 -4.50
CA LYS A 72 7.29 25.03 -4.27
C LYS A 72 6.01 24.34 -3.82
N VAL A 73 5.38 24.91 -2.80
CA VAL A 73 4.07 24.47 -2.29
C VAL A 73 3.00 25.35 -2.93
N ASP A 74 2.00 24.71 -3.53
CA ASP A 74 0.84 25.38 -4.08
C ASP A 74 -0.45 24.74 -3.52
N THR A 75 -1.42 25.56 -3.15
CA THR A 75 -2.75 25.08 -2.77
C THR A 75 -3.54 24.72 -4.03
N LEU A 76 -4.07 23.49 -4.05
CA LEU A 76 -4.85 23.00 -5.18
C LEU A 76 -6.36 23.12 -4.96
N VAL A 77 -6.83 22.77 -3.76
CA VAL A 77 -8.25 22.80 -3.36
C VAL A 77 -8.36 23.29 -1.93
N LYS A 78 -9.42 24.06 -1.62
CA LYS A 78 -9.81 24.48 -0.25
C LYS A 78 -11.31 24.29 -0.02
N GLY A 79 -11.71 24.28 1.23
CA GLY A 79 -13.10 24.27 1.64
C GLY A 79 -13.72 22.89 1.85
N ILE A 80 -12.90 21.84 1.95
CA ILE A 80 -13.38 20.50 2.35
C ILE A 80 -13.45 20.47 3.88
N SER A 81 -14.66 20.52 4.42
CA SER A 81 -14.91 20.64 5.88
C SER A 81 -14.70 19.35 6.68
N LYS A 82 -14.45 18.23 6.01
CA LYS A 82 -14.28 16.91 6.64
C LYS A 82 -12.87 16.38 6.50
N THR A 83 -12.46 15.54 7.43
CA THR A 83 -11.16 14.86 7.37
C THR A 83 -11.06 13.97 6.13
N ILE A 84 -10.06 14.22 5.30
CA ILE A 84 -9.74 13.41 4.14
C ILE A 84 -8.99 12.15 4.60
N ARG A 85 -9.57 10.99 4.35
CA ARG A 85 -8.99 9.69 4.72
C ARG A 85 -8.10 9.12 3.65
N GLU A 86 -8.53 9.29 2.40
CA GLU A 86 -7.87 8.74 1.22
C GLU A 86 -8.25 9.55 -0.01
N PHE A 87 -7.43 9.52 -1.05
CA PHE A 87 -7.75 10.21 -2.30
C PHE A 87 -7.09 9.56 -3.50
N CYS A 88 -7.63 9.84 -4.69
CA CYS A 88 -7.00 9.60 -5.96
C CYS A 88 -7.09 10.84 -6.86
N TYR A 89 -6.11 10.98 -7.74
CA TYR A 89 -6.01 12.03 -8.73
C TYR A 89 -5.94 11.41 -10.11
N ASN A 90 -6.77 11.87 -11.01
CA ASN A 90 -6.85 11.39 -12.37
C ASN A 90 -6.02 12.22 -13.34
N SER A 91 -5.72 11.66 -14.51
CA SER A 91 -4.98 12.33 -15.57
C SER A 91 -5.71 13.56 -16.15
N ASP A 92 -7.02 13.68 -15.98
CA ASP A 92 -7.84 14.82 -16.36
C ASP A 92 -7.87 15.93 -15.29
N GLY A 93 -7.16 15.76 -14.18
CA GLY A 93 -7.11 16.71 -13.08
C GLY A 93 -8.18 16.51 -12.01
N THR A 94 -9.07 15.53 -12.17
CA THR A 94 -10.12 15.24 -11.19
C THR A 94 -9.56 14.61 -9.93
N ILE A 95 -10.03 15.08 -8.77
CA ILE A 95 -9.74 14.50 -7.45
C ILE A 95 -11.00 13.87 -6.89
N PHE A 96 -10.87 12.65 -6.40
CA PHE A 96 -11.84 12.01 -5.53
C PHE A 96 -11.23 11.80 -4.15
N ALA A 97 -11.93 12.22 -3.11
CA ALA A 97 -11.47 12.10 -1.74
C ALA A 97 -12.48 11.35 -0.88
N ARG A 98 -12.05 10.27 -0.25
CA ARG A 98 -12.86 9.58 0.74
C ARG A 98 -12.86 10.37 2.05
N LEU A 99 -14.03 10.74 2.51
CA LEU A 99 -14.24 11.47 3.76
C LEU A 99 -14.65 10.52 4.88
N GLU A 100 -15.68 9.71 4.62
CA GLU A 100 -16.26 8.75 5.56
C GLU A 100 -16.56 7.43 4.84
N SER A 101 -17.18 6.48 5.54
CA SER A 101 -17.69 5.28 4.89
C SER A 101 -18.80 5.67 3.91
N LEU A 102 -18.64 5.24 2.65
CA LEU A 102 -19.60 5.51 1.56
C LEU A 102 -19.77 7.00 1.19
N VAL A 103 -18.90 7.90 1.65
CA VAL A 103 -18.93 9.33 1.31
C VAL A 103 -17.64 9.75 0.64
N VAL A 104 -17.75 10.28 -0.56
CA VAL A 104 -16.63 10.74 -1.39
C VAL A 104 -16.87 12.18 -1.80
N TRP A 105 -15.89 13.06 -1.64
CA TRP A 105 -15.88 14.37 -2.25
C TRP A 105 -15.39 14.27 -3.69
N ASP A 106 -16.11 14.92 -4.61
CA ASP A 106 -15.85 14.90 -6.05
C ASP A 106 -15.50 16.30 -6.55
N SER A 107 -14.27 16.51 -7.02
CA SER A 107 -13.81 17.81 -7.50
C SER A 107 -14.52 18.30 -8.76
N ARG A 108 -15.18 17.43 -9.52
CA ARG A 108 -15.93 17.83 -10.73
C ARG A 108 -17.12 18.72 -10.40
N ILE A 109 -17.73 18.48 -9.25
CA ILE A 109 -18.91 19.23 -8.79
C ILE A 109 -18.62 20.07 -7.54
N GLY A 110 -17.49 19.84 -6.85
CA GLY A 110 -17.12 20.51 -5.62
C GLY A 110 -17.93 20.08 -4.39
N GLU A 111 -18.61 18.95 -4.46
CA GLU A 111 -19.57 18.47 -3.45
C GLU A 111 -19.31 17.00 -3.07
N GLU A 112 -20.01 16.56 -2.03
CA GLU A 112 -20.01 15.17 -1.57
C GLU A 112 -20.99 14.32 -2.40
N ILE A 113 -20.53 13.17 -2.86
CA ILE A 113 -21.38 12.12 -3.41
C ILE A 113 -21.51 10.98 -2.42
N HIS A 114 -22.69 10.40 -2.34
CA HIS A 114 -23.00 9.32 -1.43
C HIS A 114 -23.14 8.00 -2.19
N CYS A 115 -22.27 7.06 -1.90
CA CYS A 115 -22.39 5.70 -2.43
C CYS A 115 -23.51 4.99 -1.63
N PRO A 116 -24.52 4.43 -2.31
CA PRO A 116 -25.66 3.85 -1.62
C PRO A 116 -25.26 2.61 -0.80
N PRO A 117 -25.89 2.38 0.37
CA PRO A 117 -25.72 1.12 1.08
C PRO A 117 -26.00 -0.06 0.17
N THR A 118 -25.05 -0.96 0.07
CA THR A 118 -25.12 -2.10 -0.85
C THR A 118 -24.97 -3.40 -0.06
N LYS A 119 -25.73 -4.43 -0.47
CA LYS A 119 -25.61 -5.78 0.07
C LYS A 119 -24.92 -6.71 -0.92
N TYR A 120 -24.10 -7.60 -0.39
CA TYR A 120 -23.45 -8.65 -1.13
C TYR A 120 -23.59 -9.97 -0.37
N HIS A 121 -24.12 -10.99 -1.03
CA HIS A 121 -24.50 -12.26 -0.38
C HIS A 121 -25.41 -12.13 0.86
N GLY A 122 -26.25 -11.10 0.88
CA GLY A 122 -27.15 -10.82 2.00
C GLY A 122 -26.58 -9.85 3.06
N GLU A 123 -25.29 -9.70 3.13
CA GLU A 123 -24.57 -8.86 4.09
C GLU A 123 -24.34 -7.44 3.58
N SER A 124 -24.31 -6.48 4.48
CA SER A 124 -23.98 -5.10 4.13
C SER A 124 -22.47 -4.96 3.88
N ILE A 125 -22.09 -4.25 2.82
CA ILE A 125 -20.69 -3.89 2.62
C ILE A 125 -20.34 -2.63 3.40
N ILE A 126 -19.15 -2.63 3.96
CA ILE A 126 -18.51 -1.46 4.56
C ILE A 126 -17.18 -1.21 3.85
N TRP A 127 -16.82 0.05 3.67
CA TRP A 127 -15.52 0.38 3.14
C TRP A 127 -14.46 0.13 4.21
N THR A 128 -13.39 -0.50 3.78
CA THR A 128 -12.23 -0.74 4.64
C THR A 128 -11.60 0.59 5.04
N GLY A 129 -11.11 0.67 6.27
CA GLY A 129 -10.73 1.94 6.89
C GLY A 129 -9.23 2.18 7.03
N ILE A 130 -8.38 1.32 6.45
CA ILE A 130 -6.93 1.44 6.63
C ILE A 130 -6.33 2.31 5.54
N VAL A 131 -5.92 3.49 5.94
CA VAL A 131 -5.36 4.54 5.08
C VAL A 131 -4.09 4.06 4.35
N GLY A 132 -4.09 4.24 3.02
CA GLY A 132 -2.87 4.20 2.22
C GLY A 132 -2.50 2.85 1.61
N TYR A 133 -3.22 1.76 1.88
CA TYR A 133 -2.91 0.40 1.39
C TYR A 133 -4.05 -0.27 0.64
N GLU A 134 -5.24 0.27 0.80
CA GLU A 134 -6.46 -0.28 0.22
C GLU A 134 -6.75 0.31 -1.15
N PRO A 135 -7.54 -0.39 -1.97
CA PRO A 135 -7.94 0.15 -3.25
C PRO A 135 -8.82 1.39 -3.09
N PHE A 136 -8.31 2.54 -3.49
CA PHE A 136 -9.09 3.75 -3.71
C PHE A 136 -8.54 4.45 -4.95
N PHE A 137 -9.15 4.20 -6.10
CA PHE A 137 -8.71 4.75 -7.37
C PHE A 137 -9.86 4.77 -8.37
N THR A 138 -9.70 5.52 -9.45
CA THR A 138 -10.65 5.55 -10.54
C THR A 138 -10.04 5.02 -11.83
N TYR A 139 -10.90 4.42 -12.65
CA TYR A 139 -10.58 4.01 -14.01
C TYR A 139 -11.80 4.22 -14.90
N GLY A 140 -11.70 5.11 -15.88
CA GLY A 140 -12.86 5.61 -16.60
C GLY A 140 -13.87 6.27 -15.64
N ASN A 141 -15.13 5.91 -15.78
CA ASN A 141 -16.20 6.38 -14.90
C ASN A 141 -16.43 5.51 -13.66
N MET A 142 -15.48 4.65 -13.34
CA MET A 142 -15.59 3.74 -12.21
C MET A 142 -14.67 4.15 -11.07
N LEU A 143 -15.21 4.19 -9.86
CA LEU A 143 -14.45 4.26 -8.62
C LEU A 143 -14.31 2.86 -8.04
N TYR A 144 -13.12 2.48 -7.67
CA TYR A 144 -12.80 1.19 -7.04
C TYR A 144 -12.40 1.41 -5.59
N THR A 145 -13.03 0.67 -4.69
CA THR A 145 -12.77 0.77 -3.24
C THR A 145 -12.57 -0.60 -2.62
N GLY A 146 -11.73 -0.67 -1.60
CA GLY A 146 -11.68 -1.84 -0.73
C GLY A 146 -12.96 -1.95 0.07
N VAL A 147 -13.50 -3.17 0.19
CA VAL A 147 -14.70 -3.43 0.97
C VAL A 147 -14.53 -4.66 1.85
N LEU A 148 -15.15 -4.59 3.02
CA LEU A 148 -15.40 -5.73 3.90
C LEU A 148 -16.89 -5.95 3.97
N LEU A 149 -17.29 -7.19 4.23
CA LEU A 149 -18.67 -7.49 4.59
C LEU A 149 -18.84 -7.27 6.10
N SER A 150 -19.91 -6.60 6.52
CA SER A 150 -20.33 -6.64 7.89
C SER A 150 -20.98 -8.01 8.12
N PHE A 151 -20.54 -8.75 9.10
CA PHE A 151 -21.15 -10.04 9.43
C PHE A 151 -21.71 -10.03 10.84
N ASP A 152 -22.73 -10.84 11.05
CA ASP A 152 -23.28 -11.09 12.36
C ASP A 152 -22.31 -11.97 13.17
N SER A 153 -22.19 -11.73 14.47
CA SER A 153 -21.23 -12.38 15.36
C SER A 153 -21.35 -13.92 15.40
N ASP A 154 -22.47 -14.46 14.93
CA ASP A 154 -22.77 -15.91 14.96
C ASP A 154 -22.40 -16.63 13.65
N ALA A 155 -21.94 -15.92 12.62
CA ALA A 155 -21.52 -16.54 11.36
C ALA A 155 -20.21 -17.32 11.50
N ASP A 156 -20.08 -18.44 10.78
CA ASP A 156 -18.80 -19.10 10.61
C ASP A 156 -17.85 -18.19 9.83
N PHE A 157 -17.01 -17.51 10.59
CA PHE A 157 -16.11 -16.48 10.11
C PHE A 157 -15.12 -17.01 9.05
N ALA A 158 -14.68 -18.26 9.17
CA ALA A 158 -13.74 -18.84 8.22
C ALA A 158 -14.39 -19.08 6.86
N ASP A 159 -15.63 -19.57 6.84
CA ASP A 159 -16.40 -19.79 5.62
C ASP A 159 -16.81 -18.46 4.96
N PHE A 160 -17.20 -17.48 5.78
CA PHE A 160 -17.49 -16.14 5.35
C PHE A 160 -16.31 -15.45 4.67
N ARG A 161 -15.11 -15.48 5.28
CA ARG A 161 -13.89 -14.94 4.69
C ARG A 161 -13.50 -15.61 3.38
N ALA A 162 -13.69 -16.90 3.28
CA ALA A 162 -13.36 -17.63 2.05
C ALA A 162 -14.25 -17.19 0.86
N LYS A 163 -15.42 -16.64 1.14
CA LYS A 163 -16.42 -16.21 0.15
C LYS A 163 -16.46 -14.70 -0.09
N SER A 164 -15.80 -13.87 0.75
CA SER A 164 -15.86 -12.42 0.58
C SER A 164 -14.97 -11.96 -0.54
N ASP A 165 -15.51 -11.26 -1.48
CA ASP A 165 -14.80 -10.45 -2.45
C ASP A 165 -14.39 -9.12 -1.78
N LEU A 166 -13.40 -8.43 -2.36
CA LEU A 166 -12.66 -7.44 -1.58
C LEU A 166 -12.57 -6.07 -2.26
N ILE A 167 -13.10 -5.96 -3.46
CA ILE A 167 -13.13 -4.72 -4.25
C ILE A 167 -14.55 -4.48 -4.74
N ALA A 168 -15.08 -3.28 -4.46
CA ALA A 168 -16.30 -2.80 -5.07
C ALA A 168 -15.98 -1.80 -6.18
N ALA A 169 -16.68 -1.93 -7.29
CA ALA A 169 -16.64 -0.99 -8.42
C ALA A 169 -17.95 -0.19 -8.45
N TRP A 170 -17.82 1.12 -8.37
CA TRP A 170 -18.92 2.07 -8.33
C TRP A 170 -18.96 2.87 -9.62
N ASP A 171 -20.11 2.92 -10.28
CA ASP A 171 -20.35 3.83 -11.40
C ASP A 171 -20.59 5.25 -10.86
N ILE A 172 -19.66 6.14 -11.16
CA ILE A 172 -19.66 7.55 -10.74
C ILE A 172 -19.84 8.50 -11.94
N SER A 173 -20.34 7.99 -13.06
CA SER A 173 -20.59 8.81 -14.26
C SER A 173 -21.61 9.92 -14.00
N ASN A 174 -22.60 9.65 -13.15
CA ASN A 174 -23.58 10.63 -12.70
C ASN A 174 -23.54 10.72 -11.16
N PRO A 175 -23.11 11.85 -10.59
CA PRO A 175 -23.07 12.07 -9.15
C PRO A 175 -24.41 11.84 -8.42
N ASP A 176 -25.53 12.15 -9.08
CA ASP A 176 -26.88 11.99 -8.49
C ASP A 176 -27.37 10.54 -8.47
N SER A 177 -26.67 9.62 -9.17
CA SER A 177 -27.10 8.23 -9.32
C SER A 177 -25.96 7.23 -9.22
N VAL A 178 -25.07 7.42 -8.26
CA VAL A 178 -23.97 6.50 -7.98
C VAL A 178 -24.52 5.11 -7.62
N ARG A 179 -23.93 4.07 -8.19
CA ARG A 179 -24.36 2.67 -7.92
C ARG A 179 -23.17 1.72 -7.88
N CYS A 180 -23.25 0.74 -6.99
CA CYS A 180 -22.33 -0.38 -7.01
C CYS A 180 -22.67 -1.30 -8.20
N VAL A 181 -21.75 -1.39 -9.16
CA VAL A 181 -21.94 -2.21 -10.36
C VAL A 181 -21.48 -3.64 -10.11
N LYS A 182 -20.43 -3.80 -9.31
CA LYS A 182 -19.83 -5.10 -9.06
C LYS A 182 -19.02 -5.13 -7.78
N ILE A 183 -19.03 -6.26 -7.12
CA ILE A 183 -18.10 -6.62 -6.06
C ILE A 183 -17.32 -7.84 -6.53
N PHE A 184 -16.00 -7.80 -6.44
CA PHE A 184 -15.14 -8.84 -6.93
C PHE A 184 -13.79 -8.85 -6.21
N GLY A 185 -13.01 -9.83 -6.48
CA GLY A 185 -11.69 -10.09 -5.94
C GLY A 185 -11.57 -11.58 -5.62
N LYS A 186 -10.37 -12.03 -5.43
CA LYS A 186 -10.09 -13.41 -5.05
C LYS A 186 -8.97 -13.40 -4.05
N ARG A 187 -9.19 -14.00 -2.90
CA ARG A 187 -8.11 -14.22 -1.95
C ARG A 187 -7.08 -15.17 -2.51
N PRO A 188 -5.81 -14.94 -2.26
CA PRO A 188 -4.77 -15.89 -2.61
C PRO A 188 -5.02 -17.26 -1.98
N SER A 189 -4.68 -18.32 -2.70
CA SER A 189 -4.97 -19.71 -2.29
C SER A 189 -4.23 -20.16 -1.04
N ASP A 190 -3.08 -19.53 -0.73
CA ASP A 190 -2.28 -19.81 0.46
C ASP A 190 -2.70 -18.99 1.70
N GLN A 191 -3.78 -18.21 1.58
CA GLN A 191 -4.35 -17.46 2.68
C GLN A 191 -4.76 -18.40 3.82
N PRO A 192 -4.29 -18.21 5.06
CA PRO A 192 -4.73 -19.01 6.19
C PRO A 192 -6.24 -18.85 6.44
N LYS A 193 -6.98 -19.95 6.47
CA LYS A 193 -8.44 -19.94 6.64
C LYS A 193 -8.86 -19.75 8.10
N ASP A 194 -8.01 -20.15 9.01
CA ASP A 194 -8.23 -20.25 10.44
C ASP A 194 -7.56 -19.13 11.25
N MET A 195 -7.16 -18.06 10.59
CA MET A 195 -6.56 -16.90 11.24
C MET A 195 -7.47 -15.70 11.09
N PHE A 196 -7.94 -15.19 12.23
CA PHE A 196 -8.67 -13.94 12.29
C PHE A 196 -7.68 -12.78 12.37
N ILE A 197 -7.54 -12.06 11.29
CA ILE A 197 -6.98 -10.72 11.28
C ILE A 197 -7.92 -9.89 10.42
N ASP A 198 -8.14 -8.62 10.78
CA ASP A 198 -8.71 -7.65 9.87
C ASP A 198 -7.75 -7.54 8.68
N ASP A 199 -7.94 -8.44 7.73
CA ASP A 199 -6.98 -8.78 6.71
C ASP A 199 -7.15 -7.79 5.56
N CYS A 200 -6.28 -6.80 5.55
CA CYS A 200 -6.31 -5.74 4.58
C CYS A 200 -5.91 -6.24 3.20
N TYR A 201 -6.76 -5.96 2.24
CA TYR A 201 -6.53 -6.27 0.84
C TYR A 201 -5.67 -5.18 0.21
N GLN A 202 -4.43 -5.54 -0.06
CA GLN A 202 -3.45 -4.63 -0.65
C GLN A 202 -3.48 -4.74 -2.15
N THR A 203 -3.57 -3.63 -2.84
CA THR A 203 -3.70 -3.62 -4.29
C THR A 203 -2.71 -2.68 -4.95
N ALA A 204 -2.18 -3.12 -6.08
CA ALA A 204 -1.45 -2.30 -7.02
C ALA A 204 -2.22 -2.22 -8.35
N PHE A 205 -2.30 -1.02 -8.91
CA PHE A 205 -3.01 -0.77 -10.16
C PHE A 205 -2.04 -0.48 -11.28
N ASN A 206 -2.09 -1.31 -12.28
CA ASN A 206 -1.50 -1.07 -13.57
C ASN A 206 -2.61 -0.58 -14.51
N VAL A 207 -2.78 0.74 -14.56
CA VAL A 207 -3.81 1.38 -15.37
C VAL A 207 -3.56 1.17 -16.86
N GLU A 208 -2.29 1.15 -17.29
CA GLU A 208 -1.90 0.98 -18.70
C GLU A 208 -2.36 -0.36 -19.25
N ASP A 209 -2.21 -1.44 -18.48
CA ASP A 209 -2.60 -2.79 -18.88
C ASP A 209 -4.00 -3.19 -18.37
N SER A 210 -4.71 -2.28 -17.66
CA SER A 210 -6.01 -2.55 -17.06
C SER A 210 -5.99 -3.74 -16.09
N ILE A 211 -4.94 -3.82 -15.26
CA ILE A 211 -4.66 -4.92 -14.34
C ILE A 211 -4.66 -4.44 -12.90
N ILE A 212 -5.24 -5.25 -12.04
CA ILE A 212 -5.12 -5.17 -10.59
C ILE A 212 -4.26 -6.35 -10.13
N VAL A 213 -3.25 -6.07 -9.31
CA VAL A 213 -2.53 -7.11 -8.56
C VAL A 213 -2.84 -6.94 -7.09
N ALA A 214 -3.34 -7.99 -6.48
CA ALA A 214 -3.85 -7.95 -5.11
C ALA A 214 -3.25 -9.04 -4.24
N GLY A 215 -3.00 -8.71 -3.00
CA GLY A 215 -2.54 -9.63 -1.96
C GLY A 215 -3.18 -9.32 -0.62
N THR A 216 -2.90 -10.14 0.36
CA THR A 216 -3.36 -9.94 1.73
C THR A 216 -2.18 -9.90 2.69
N GLU A 217 -2.40 -9.49 3.94
CA GLU A 217 -1.33 -9.36 4.93
C GLU A 217 -0.63 -10.68 5.24
N LEU A 218 -1.33 -11.79 5.14
CA LEU A 218 -0.84 -13.11 5.54
C LEU A 218 -0.41 -14.02 4.38
N SER A 219 -0.81 -13.69 3.17
CA SER A 219 -0.52 -14.53 2.02
C SER A 219 0.84 -14.20 1.42
N GLN A 220 1.61 -15.22 1.04
CA GLN A 220 2.81 -15.06 0.22
C GLN A 220 2.48 -14.87 -1.26
N ASN A 221 1.31 -15.30 -1.68
CA ASN A 221 0.85 -15.17 -3.05
C ASN A 221 0.17 -13.83 -3.30
N VAL A 222 0.13 -13.45 -4.55
CA VAL A 222 -0.67 -12.35 -5.07
C VAL A 222 -1.50 -12.83 -6.24
N VAL A 223 -2.68 -12.25 -6.41
CA VAL A 223 -3.61 -12.57 -7.49
C VAL A 223 -3.60 -11.42 -8.49
N GLU A 224 -3.37 -11.73 -9.74
CA GLU A 224 -3.50 -10.79 -10.86
C GLU A 224 -4.88 -10.94 -11.48
N MET A 225 -5.58 -9.83 -11.67
CA MET A 225 -6.92 -9.80 -12.24
C MET A 225 -7.12 -8.57 -13.14
N THR A 226 -8.08 -8.66 -14.05
CA THR A 226 -8.49 -7.51 -14.85
C THR A 226 -9.30 -6.53 -14.02
N MET A 227 -9.47 -5.28 -14.49
CA MET A 227 -10.38 -4.29 -13.90
C MET A 227 -11.84 -4.77 -13.89
N SER A 228 -12.20 -5.72 -14.73
CA SER A 228 -13.51 -6.37 -14.69
C SER A 228 -13.61 -7.51 -13.67
N GLY A 229 -12.55 -7.81 -12.92
CA GLY A 229 -12.52 -8.82 -11.86
C GLY A 229 -12.27 -10.26 -12.34
N LYS A 230 -11.90 -10.47 -13.63
CA LYS A 230 -11.49 -11.80 -14.12
C LYS A 230 -10.09 -12.10 -13.59
N THR A 231 -9.95 -13.16 -12.81
CA THR A 231 -8.63 -13.66 -12.38
C THR A 231 -7.84 -14.15 -13.59
N LEU A 232 -6.62 -13.69 -13.72
CA LEU A 232 -5.67 -14.07 -14.78
C LEU A 232 -4.72 -15.16 -14.29
N ARG A 233 -4.11 -14.92 -13.13
CA ARG A 233 -3.17 -15.87 -12.50
C ARG A 233 -2.98 -15.56 -11.03
N GLU A 234 -2.40 -16.52 -10.32
CA GLU A 234 -1.87 -16.37 -8.97
C GLU A 234 -0.38 -16.66 -8.97
N LYS A 235 0.39 -15.91 -8.20
CA LYS A 235 1.84 -16.02 -8.19
C LYS A 235 2.42 -15.77 -6.81
N LYS A 236 3.45 -16.53 -6.45
CA LYS A 236 4.19 -16.30 -5.20
C LYS A 236 5.08 -15.07 -5.35
N LEU A 237 4.84 -14.06 -4.48
CA LEU A 237 5.67 -12.88 -4.35
C LEU A 237 6.02 -12.69 -2.88
N SER A 238 7.03 -13.42 -2.44
CA SER A 238 7.44 -13.52 -1.05
C SER A 238 8.89 -13.10 -0.83
N SER A 239 9.23 -12.83 0.42
CA SER A 239 10.60 -12.51 0.86
C SER A 239 11.32 -13.75 1.40
N LYS A 240 12.65 -13.78 1.29
CA LYS A 240 13.49 -14.77 2.00
C LYS A 240 13.41 -14.61 3.52
N PHE A 241 13.03 -13.43 4.00
CA PHE A 241 12.86 -13.14 5.42
C PHE A 241 11.51 -13.58 5.97
N TYR A 242 10.57 -13.97 5.11
CA TYR A 242 9.21 -14.30 5.55
C TYR A 242 9.19 -15.56 6.40
N VAL A 243 8.64 -15.41 7.59
CA VAL A 243 8.29 -16.52 8.48
C VAL A 243 6.79 -16.56 8.62
N LYS A 244 6.21 -17.75 8.44
CA LYS A 244 4.75 -17.90 8.54
C LYS A 244 4.28 -17.48 9.93
N PRO A 245 3.28 -16.60 10.02
CA PRO A 245 2.73 -16.17 11.29
C PRO A 245 2.23 -17.34 12.14
N GLN A 246 2.37 -17.22 13.46
CA GLN A 246 1.83 -18.20 14.38
C GLN A 246 0.31 -18.17 14.32
N LYS A 247 -0.31 -19.37 14.35
CA LYS A 247 -1.75 -19.47 14.47
C LYS A 247 -2.18 -18.90 15.82
N LYS A 248 -3.15 -18.02 15.81
CA LYS A 248 -3.85 -17.57 17.00
C LYS A 248 -5.35 -17.71 16.73
N ASP A 249 -6.04 -18.37 17.62
CA ASP A 249 -7.49 -18.46 17.55
C ASP A 249 -8.09 -17.14 18.04
N PHE A 250 -8.66 -16.39 17.11
CA PHE A 250 -9.35 -15.15 17.38
C PHE A 250 -10.88 -15.32 17.36
N SER A 251 -11.39 -16.54 17.38
CA SER A 251 -12.84 -16.83 17.51
C SER A 251 -13.43 -16.31 18.83
N GLN A 252 -12.56 -16.00 19.82
CA GLN A 252 -12.93 -15.36 21.08
C GLN A 252 -12.69 -13.86 21.01
N ASN A 253 -13.46 -13.07 21.75
CA ASN A 253 -13.32 -11.62 21.83
C ASN A 253 -11.93 -11.22 22.33
N HIS A 254 -11.05 -10.83 21.41
CA HIS A 254 -9.74 -10.30 21.71
C HIS A 254 -9.75 -8.78 21.81
N SER A 255 -9.05 -8.25 22.80
CA SER A 255 -8.86 -6.82 22.97
C SER A 255 -8.06 -6.22 21.80
N ALA A 256 -8.26 -4.94 21.53
CA ALA A 256 -7.45 -4.21 20.54
C ALA A 256 -5.94 -4.33 20.82
N THR A 257 -5.55 -4.38 22.11
CA THR A 257 -4.16 -4.55 22.53
C THR A 257 -3.58 -5.89 22.09
N GLU A 258 -4.34 -6.99 22.23
CA GLU A 258 -3.89 -8.32 21.80
C GLU A 258 -3.76 -8.42 20.29
N LYS A 259 -4.65 -7.78 19.54
CA LYS A 259 -4.55 -7.68 18.07
C LYS A 259 -3.29 -6.90 17.66
N ILE A 260 -3.04 -5.75 18.27
CA ILE A 260 -1.84 -4.94 18.02
C ILE A 260 -0.58 -5.75 18.35
N GLN A 261 -0.56 -6.43 19.51
CA GLN A 261 0.58 -7.27 19.89
C GLN A 261 0.83 -8.38 18.88
N TYR A 262 -0.23 -9.05 18.40
CA TYR A 262 -0.11 -10.06 17.37
C TYR A 262 0.49 -9.49 16.07
N TRP A 263 0.09 -8.29 15.66
CA TRP A 263 0.65 -7.62 14.48
C TRP A 263 2.11 -7.22 14.67
N GLU A 264 2.51 -6.85 15.88
CA GLU A 264 3.90 -6.52 16.20
C GLU A 264 4.80 -7.77 16.24
N ASP A 265 4.28 -8.89 16.68
CA ASP A 265 5.03 -10.13 16.85
C ASP A 265 5.17 -10.96 15.56
N ASN A 266 4.37 -10.66 14.55
CA ASN A 266 4.34 -11.42 13.31
C ASN A 266 4.82 -10.62 12.09
N MET A 267 5.21 -11.35 11.05
CA MET A 267 5.56 -10.78 9.76
C MET A 267 4.32 -10.63 8.91
N LEU A 268 4.06 -9.42 8.44
CA LEU A 268 2.85 -9.07 7.70
C LEU A 268 3.20 -8.28 6.45
N PHE A 269 2.55 -8.61 5.34
CA PHE A 269 2.61 -7.75 4.17
C PHE A 269 1.77 -6.49 4.43
N ARG A 270 2.29 -5.31 4.04
CA ARG A 270 1.71 -4.01 4.41
C ARG A 270 1.34 -3.11 3.25
N GLY A 271 1.78 -3.42 2.07
CA GLY A 271 1.47 -2.59 0.91
C GLY A 271 1.91 -3.22 -0.38
N MET A 272 1.22 -2.83 -1.45
CA MET A 272 1.53 -3.22 -2.81
C MET A 272 1.38 -2.02 -3.73
N PHE A 273 2.33 -1.83 -4.65
CA PHE A 273 2.40 -0.66 -5.51
C PHE A 273 2.85 -1.07 -6.91
N TYR A 274 2.39 -0.32 -7.92
CA TYR A 274 2.87 -0.43 -9.29
C TYR A 274 3.64 0.82 -9.69
N ASP A 275 4.84 0.61 -10.21
CA ASP A 275 5.69 1.65 -10.79
C ASP A 275 5.53 1.66 -12.30
N LYS A 276 4.77 2.61 -12.80
CA LYS A 276 4.54 2.79 -14.24
C LYS A 276 5.80 3.18 -15.02
N TYR A 277 6.75 3.85 -14.37
CA TYR A 277 7.97 4.34 -15.03
C TYR A 277 8.97 3.22 -15.30
N ARG A 278 9.09 2.26 -14.33
CA ARG A 278 10.03 1.12 -14.40
C ARG A 278 9.31 -0.19 -14.73
N LYS A 279 7.97 -0.17 -14.83
CA LYS A 279 7.10 -1.33 -15.06
C LYS A 279 7.39 -2.45 -14.04
N GLN A 280 7.42 -2.06 -12.77
CA GLN A 280 7.74 -2.94 -11.65
C GLN A 280 6.63 -2.92 -10.60
N TYR A 281 6.55 -4.02 -9.84
CA TYR A 281 5.71 -4.08 -8.65
C TYR A 281 6.58 -4.04 -7.41
N TYR A 282 6.11 -3.33 -6.40
CA TYR A 282 6.72 -3.28 -5.08
C TYR A 282 5.76 -3.86 -4.06
N ARG A 283 6.27 -4.71 -3.16
CA ARG A 283 5.51 -5.25 -2.05
C ARG A 283 6.30 -5.06 -0.76
N ILE A 284 5.63 -4.55 0.27
CA ILE A 284 6.24 -4.30 1.57
C ILE A 284 5.95 -5.48 2.50
N LEU A 285 6.99 -6.03 3.12
CA LEU A 285 6.90 -6.99 4.22
C LEU A 285 7.42 -6.32 5.49
N GLN A 286 6.56 -6.13 6.49
CA GLN A 286 6.94 -5.78 7.84
C GLN A 286 7.53 -7.01 8.53
N LEU A 287 8.69 -6.88 9.14
CA LEU A 287 9.30 -7.96 9.92
C LEU A 287 8.75 -7.95 11.35
N SER A 288 8.77 -9.12 12.00
CA SER A 288 8.41 -9.21 13.41
C SER A 288 9.37 -8.38 14.25
N LYS A 289 8.87 -7.86 15.37
CA LYS A 289 9.68 -7.16 16.35
C LYS A 289 10.65 -8.17 16.96
N GLN A 290 11.94 -7.99 16.72
CA GLN A 290 12.93 -8.77 17.47
C GLN A 290 12.91 -8.26 18.92
N GLU A 291 12.53 -9.14 19.84
CA GLU A 291 12.52 -8.80 21.25
C GLU A 291 13.96 -8.62 21.77
N ASP A 292 14.36 -7.37 21.89
CA ASP A 292 15.27 -7.00 22.94
C ASP A 292 14.43 -6.46 24.12
N ARG A 293 13.90 -7.40 24.92
CA ARG A 293 13.07 -7.08 26.10
C ARG A 293 13.83 -6.27 27.17
N SER A 294 15.13 -6.10 27.01
CA SER A 294 15.99 -5.35 27.93
C SER A 294 15.99 -3.83 27.69
N SER A 295 15.52 -3.35 26.55
CA SER A 295 15.53 -1.91 26.26
C SER A 295 14.14 -1.28 26.42
N PHE A 296 14.02 -0.29 27.29
CA PHE A 296 12.84 0.58 27.42
C PHE A 296 12.55 1.40 26.14
N ILE A 297 13.40 1.32 25.13
CA ILE A 297 13.23 2.04 23.85
C ILE A 297 12.46 1.11 22.90
N LYS A 298 11.23 1.48 22.56
CA LYS A 298 10.45 0.79 21.53
C LYS A 298 11.16 0.93 20.18
N LYS A 299 11.91 -0.10 19.77
CA LYS A 299 12.45 -0.17 18.41
C LYS A 299 11.30 -0.28 17.42
N LYS A 300 11.34 0.52 16.36
CA LYS A 300 10.43 0.38 15.23
C LYS A 300 10.80 -0.89 14.46
N GLN A 301 9.82 -1.52 13.85
CA GLN A 301 10.02 -2.78 13.11
C GLN A 301 10.78 -2.52 11.81
N ASP A 302 11.80 -3.34 11.55
CA ASP A 302 12.42 -3.42 10.23
C ASP A 302 11.41 -3.88 9.19
N TRP A 303 11.66 -3.57 7.94
CA TRP A 303 10.81 -3.99 6.83
C TRP A 303 11.62 -4.25 5.57
N VAL A 304 11.00 -4.94 4.63
CA VAL A 304 11.60 -5.35 3.37
C VAL A 304 10.76 -4.84 2.21
N LEU A 305 11.39 -4.21 1.24
CA LEU A 305 10.81 -3.91 -0.05
C LEU A 305 11.16 -5.03 -1.02
N ILE A 306 10.16 -5.75 -1.48
CA ILE A 306 10.28 -6.78 -2.50
C ILE A 306 10.01 -6.14 -3.85
N VAL A 307 10.93 -6.27 -4.78
CA VAL A 307 10.83 -5.72 -6.14
C VAL A 307 10.59 -6.86 -7.12
N ALA A 308 9.57 -6.71 -7.96
CA ALA A 308 9.23 -7.68 -9.00
C ALA A 308 9.05 -7.00 -10.36
N ASP A 309 9.31 -7.74 -11.43
CA ASP A 309 9.05 -7.31 -12.80
C ASP A 309 7.53 -7.25 -13.10
N SER A 310 7.17 -6.78 -14.29
CA SER A 310 5.77 -6.71 -14.76
C SER A 310 5.07 -8.08 -14.83
N LYS A 311 5.82 -9.17 -14.81
CA LYS A 311 5.32 -10.54 -14.77
C LYS A 311 5.23 -11.11 -13.36
N LEU A 312 5.47 -10.29 -12.33
CA LEU A 312 5.51 -10.66 -10.92
C LEU A 312 6.63 -11.65 -10.58
N ASN A 313 7.72 -11.71 -11.36
CA ASN A 313 8.92 -12.42 -10.96
C ASN A 313 9.71 -11.53 -10.01
N LYS A 314 10.01 -12.04 -8.80
CA LYS A 314 10.88 -11.30 -7.88
C LYS A 314 12.26 -11.09 -8.51
N LYS A 315 12.67 -9.83 -8.62
CA LYS A 315 14.01 -9.42 -9.06
C LYS A 315 14.98 -9.47 -7.87
N TYR A 316 14.66 -8.73 -6.81
CA TYR A 316 15.45 -8.65 -5.58
C TYR A 316 14.61 -8.14 -4.42
N GLU A 317 15.24 -7.94 -3.27
CA GLU A 317 14.60 -7.36 -2.09
C GLU A 317 15.60 -6.53 -1.30
N VAL A 318 15.13 -5.43 -0.71
CA VAL A 318 15.92 -4.49 0.09
C VAL A 318 15.36 -4.43 1.50
N LYS A 319 16.21 -4.64 2.49
CA LYS A 319 15.83 -4.51 3.90
C LYS A 319 16.12 -3.09 4.39
N PHE A 320 15.14 -2.51 5.06
CA PHE A 320 15.21 -1.18 5.66
C PHE A 320 15.19 -1.27 7.20
N ASP A 321 16.03 -0.46 7.84
CA ASP A 321 16.02 -0.25 9.28
C ASP A 321 14.79 0.56 9.68
N GLY A 322 13.88 -0.01 10.45
CA GLY A 322 12.65 0.62 10.88
C GLY A 322 12.85 1.81 11.83
N ASN A 323 14.02 1.93 12.48
CA ASN A 323 14.34 3.10 13.28
C ASN A 323 14.68 4.32 12.40
N LYS A 324 15.12 4.08 11.17
CA LYS A 324 15.51 5.12 10.21
C LYS A 324 14.41 5.41 9.19
N TYR A 325 13.74 4.36 8.69
CA TYR A 325 12.78 4.47 7.61
C TYR A 325 11.44 3.88 7.99
N ARG A 326 10.37 4.62 7.74
CA ARG A 326 9.00 4.11 7.85
C ARG A 326 8.65 3.27 6.62
N TRP A 327 7.77 2.30 6.77
CA TRP A 327 7.28 1.44 5.68
C TRP A 327 6.26 2.16 4.77
N ALA A 328 6.56 3.40 4.41
CA ALA A 328 5.78 4.23 3.49
C ALA A 328 6.66 4.67 2.33
N ILE A 329 6.19 4.41 1.12
CA ILE A 329 6.90 4.76 -0.11
C ILE A 329 6.03 5.59 -1.04
N LEU A 330 6.67 6.49 -1.79
CA LEU A 330 6.08 7.19 -2.92
C LEU A 330 6.87 6.85 -4.18
N ILE A 331 6.18 6.73 -5.30
CA ILE A 331 6.79 6.33 -6.56
C ILE A 331 6.77 7.51 -7.52
N GLY A 332 7.93 7.96 -7.94
CA GLY A 332 8.09 9.04 -8.91
C GLY A 332 9.00 8.66 -10.08
N LYS A 333 9.13 9.57 -11.04
CA LYS A 333 9.96 9.40 -12.25
C LYS A 333 11.41 9.10 -11.90
N GLN A 334 11.95 9.78 -10.89
CA GLN A 334 13.35 9.66 -10.49
C GLN A 334 13.64 8.38 -9.68
N GLY A 335 12.65 7.84 -8.96
CA GLY A 335 12.85 6.67 -8.11
C GLY A 335 11.72 6.44 -7.13
N VAL A 336 12.06 5.73 -6.08
CA VAL A 336 11.18 5.45 -4.95
C VAL A 336 11.62 6.32 -3.77
N TYR A 337 10.71 7.15 -3.30
CA TYR A 337 10.92 7.97 -2.13
C TYR A 337 10.49 7.21 -0.90
N VAL A 338 11.37 7.06 0.05
CA VAL A 338 11.12 6.33 1.31
C VAL A 338 11.05 7.32 2.46
N LEU A 339 9.97 7.26 3.21
CA LEU A 339 9.74 8.16 4.34
C LEU A 339 10.70 7.87 5.50
N LYS A 340 11.34 8.92 5.96
CA LYS A 340 12.10 9.04 7.19
C LYS A 340 11.31 9.88 8.20
N ASP A 341 11.74 9.99 9.46
CA ASP A 341 10.91 10.67 10.48
C ASP A 341 10.40 12.07 10.06
N LYS A 342 11.26 12.88 9.43
CA LYS A 342 10.93 14.24 8.97
C LYS A 342 11.40 14.56 7.56
N THR A 343 11.80 13.54 6.81
CA THR A 343 12.37 13.69 5.48
C THR A 343 11.96 12.52 4.61
N MET A 344 12.18 12.64 3.31
CA MET A 344 12.11 11.53 2.37
C MET A 344 13.46 11.36 1.71
N ASP A 345 13.93 10.14 1.64
CA ASP A 345 15.15 9.79 0.89
C ASP A 345 14.74 9.14 -0.43
N LEU A 346 15.39 9.54 -1.52
CA LEU A 346 15.20 8.99 -2.86
C LEU A 346 16.10 7.78 -3.06
N PHE A 347 15.50 6.66 -3.45
CA PHE A 347 16.18 5.44 -3.86
C PHE A 347 15.95 5.17 -5.35
N VAL A 348 17.00 4.87 -6.07
CA VAL A 348 16.92 4.42 -7.46
C VAL A 348 17.19 2.94 -7.50
N PHE A 349 16.25 2.19 -8.06
CA PHE A 349 16.31 0.74 -8.23
C PHE A 349 16.36 0.40 -9.71
N ASP A 350 17.21 -0.53 -10.11
CA ASP A 350 17.34 -1.03 -11.50
C ASP A 350 16.37 -2.15 -11.83
#